data_b99e67606ebe027031bd7cd9349825ce
#
_entry.id   b99e67606ebe027031bd7cd9349825ce
#
_cell.length_a   1.000
_cell.length_b   1.000
_cell.length_c   1.000
_cell.angle_alpha   90.00
_cell.angle_beta   90.00
_cell.angle_gamma   90.00
#
_symmetry.space_group_name_H-M   'P 1'
#
loop_
_entity.id
_entity.type
_entity.pdbx_description
1 polymer ?
#
loop_
_entity_poly.entity_id
_entity_poly.type
_entity_poly.pdbx_seq_one_letter_code
_entity_poly.pdbx_strand_id
1 'polypeptide(L)'
;MIVIPSPARSLAFAFFLSIGLFLAARTLVAAAPTDLGQGLLYCRVHALPADLPAASTAKSDLVLDLRYTLTDDTGAAAFSAWLGFRTTTHPVFILVNAGTGPALLHALAERPAPSGVVALGPPLPAFMPDVPLKISATTERRAYDAFDHGTALDSLIVEKIDKPRYDEASMVKDHVSDSEAPDDEADAAAKPDSAKDKPAPPPQLIDLALQRAVQLHRALLALHKIPRA
;
A
#
# COMPACT_ATOMS: atom_id res chain seq x y z
N MET A 1 -23.27 -80.07 -3.78
CA MET A 1 -23.44 -79.11 -4.87
C MET A 1 -22.86 -77.75 -4.36
N ILE A 2 -21.58 -77.54 -4.62
CA ILE A 2 -20.83 -76.38 -4.08
C ILE A 2 -20.78 -75.31 -5.19
N VAL A 3 -21.41 -74.16 -4.93
CA VAL A 3 -21.39 -73.02 -5.87
C VAL A 3 -20.18 -72.13 -5.52
N ILE A 4 -19.21 -72.06 -6.42
CA ILE A 4 -18.04 -71.20 -6.33
C ILE A 4 -18.41 -69.82 -6.92
N PRO A 5 -18.30 -68.71 -6.15
CA PRO A 5 -18.51 -67.38 -6.72
C PRO A 5 -17.29 -66.90 -7.51
N SER A 6 -17.53 -66.37 -8.69
CA SER A 6 -16.54 -65.86 -9.66
C SER A 6 -15.93 -64.51 -9.21
N PRO A 7 -14.59 -64.31 -9.26
CA PRO A 7 -13.91 -63.10 -8.84
C PRO A 7 -13.71 -62.11 -10.00
N ALA A 8 -14.78 -61.54 -10.54
CA ALA A 8 -14.64 -60.65 -11.70
C ALA A 8 -15.26 -59.25 -11.54
N ARG A 9 -15.44 -58.71 -10.33
CA ARG A 9 -16.07 -57.38 -10.16
C ARG A 9 -15.36 -56.42 -9.21
N SER A 10 -14.14 -56.65 -8.78
CA SER A 10 -13.44 -55.80 -7.79
C SER A 10 -12.28 -54.94 -8.34
N LEU A 11 -11.99 -54.95 -9.64
CA LEU A 11 -10.85 -54.17 -10.16
C LEU A 11 -11.20 -52.80 -10.76
N ALA A 12 -12.47 -52.46 -10.90
CA ALA A 12 -12.89 -51.19 -11.50
C ALA A 12 -13.04 -50.03 -10.50
N PHE A 13 -13.09 -50.32 -9.16
CA PHE A 13 -13.34 -49.27 -8.14
C PHE A 13 -12.05 -48.63 -7.56
N ALA A 14 -10.89 -49.27 -7.77
CA ALA A 14 -9.62 -48.75 -7.23
C ALA A 14 -8.93 -47.69 -8.12
N PHE A 15 -9.38 -47.53 -9.36
CA PHE A 15 -8.73 -46.61 -10.32
C PHE A 15 -9.28 -45.17 -10.30
N PHE A 16 -10.46 -44.97 -9.72
CA PHE A 16 -11.07 -43.63 -9.64
C PHE A 16 -10.69 -42.83 -8.39
N LEU A 17 -10.06 -43.45 -7.39
CA LEU A 17 -9.68 -42.75 -6.16
C LEU A 17 -8.28 -42.13 -6.20
N SER A 18 -7.48 -42.42 -7.21
CA SER A 18 -6.12 -41.88 -7.33
C SER A 18 -5.99 -40.62 -8.19
N ILE A 19 -7.04 -40.19 -8.91
CA ILE A 19 -7.03 -39.00 -9.76
C ILE A 19 -7.47 -37.72 -9.00
N GLY A 20 -8.10 -37.88 -7.81
CA GLY A 20 -8.66 -36.75 -7.03
C GLY A 20 -7.66 -36.02 -6.13
N LEU A 21 -6.41 -36.48 -5.95
CA LEU A 21 -5.50 -35.93 -4.95
C LEU A 21 -4.31 -35.14 -5.54
N PHE A 22 -4.34 -34.80 -6.83
CA PHE A 22 -3.42 -33.86 -7.43
C PHE A 22 -4.01 -32.44 -7.53
N LEU A 23 -4.93 -32.08 -6.62
CA LEU A 23 -5.39 -30.69 -6.51
C LEU A 23 -4.35 -29.91 -5.72
N ALA A 24 -3.34 -29.42 -6.49
CA ALA A 24 -2.73 -28.13 -6.28
C ALA A 24 -2.47 -27.77 -4.79
N ALA A 25 -1.44 -28.33 -4.21
CA ALA A 25 -0.65 -27.56 -3.25
C ALA A 25 -0.11 -26.33 -4.02
N ARG A 26 -0.94 -25.31 -4.20
CA ARG A 26 -0.42 -23.97 -4.46
C ARG A 26 0.41 -23.65 -3.22
N THR A 27 1.71 -23.86 -3.32
CA THR A 27 2.65 -23.23 -2.42
C THR A 27 2.35 -21.73 -2.55
N LEU A 28 1.58 -21.21 -1.62
CA LEU A 28 1.49 -19.76 -1.39
C LEU A 28 2.91 -19.34 -1.06
N VAL A 29 3.65 -18.96 -2.10
CA VAL A 29 4.93 -18.29 -1.93
C VAL A 29 4.55 -16.93 -1.37
N ALA A 30 4.82 -16.71 -0.10
CA ALA A 30 4.70 -15.40 0.50
C ALA A 30 5.39 -14.39 -0.43
N ALA A 31 4.69 -13.34 -0.81
CA ALA A 31 5.27 -12.34 -1.70
C ALA A 31 6.58 -11.83 -1.08
N ALA A 32 7.68 -11.95 -1.83
CA ALA A 32 8.98 -11.48 -1.36
C ALA A 32 8.87 -9.97 -1.08
N PRO A 33 9.39 -9.49 0.07
CA PRO A 33 9.40 -8.08 0.37
C PRO A 33 10.13 -7.29 -0.73
N THR A 34 9.57 -6.15 -1.14
CA THR A 34 10.18 -5.24 -2.11
C THR A 34 10.96 -4.16 -1.37
N ASP A 35 12.18 -3.88 -1.79
CA ASP A 35 13.00 -2.81 -1.21
C ASP A 35 12.52 -1.44 -1.71
N LEU A 36 12.21 -0.53 -0.77
CA LEU A 36 11.85 0.88 -1.02
C LEU A 36 13.04 1.83 -0.84
N GLY A 37 14.24 1.29 -0.63
CA GLY A 37 15.45 2.03 -0.35
C GLY A 37 15.64 2.39 1.13
N GLN A 38 16.88 2.71 1.48
CA GLN A 38 17.28 3.08 2.85
C GLN A 38 16.94 2.02 3.92
N GLY A 39 16.87 0.74 3.54
CA GLY A 39 16.55 -0.36 4.45
C GLY A 39 15.06 -0.53 4.77
N LEU A 40 14.18 0.22 4.10
CA LEU A 40 12.73 0.07 4.23
C LEU A 40 12.22 -0.99 3.25
N LEU A 41 11.58 -2.02 3.77
CA LEU A 41 10.95 -3.07 2.98
C LEU A 41 9.44 -2.84 2.86
N TYR A 42 8.86 -3.22 1.74
CA TYR A 42 7.41 -3.25 1.51
C TYR A 42 6.92 -4.69 1.38
N CYS A 43 5.88 -5.01 2.11
CA CYS A 43 5.21 -6.30 2.05
C CYS A 43 3.70 -6.09 1.94
N ARG A 44 3.09 -6.64 0.89
CA ARG A 44 1.64 -6.67 0.73
C ARG A 44 1.10 -7.98 1.26
N VAL A 45 0.01 -7.89 2.02
CA VAL A 45 -0.67 -9.04 2.60
C VAL A 45 -2.01 -9.24 1.92
N HIS A 46 -2.21 -10.41 1.32
CA HIS A 46 -3.50 -10.82 0.75
C HIS A 46 -4.18 -11.87 1.61
N ALA A 47 -3.39 -12.73 2.24
CA ALA A 47 -3.89 -13.84 3.05
C ALA A 47 -3.07 -14.01 4.34
N LEU A 48 -3.76 -14.13 5.47
CA LEU A 48 -3.15 -14.41 6.76
C LEU A 48 -3.39 -15.87 7.19
N PRO A 49 -2.39 -16.49 7.82
CA PRO A 49 -1.05 -15.97 8.17
C PRO A 49 0.00 -16.11 7.08
N ALA A 50 -0.35 -16.61 5.87
CA ALA A 50 0.61 -17.02 4.83
C ALA A 50 1.55 -15.91 4.37
N ASP A 51 1.06 -14.67 4.26
CA ASP A 51 1.82 -13.52 3.75
C ASP A 51 2.50 -12.70 4.86
N LEU A 52 2.43 -13.14 6.13
CA LEU A 52 3.17 -12.46 7.19
C LEU A 52 4.67 -12.59 6.95
N PRO A 53 5.41 -11.47 7.02
CA PRO A 53 6.84 -11.51 6.86
C PRO A 53 7.49 -12.42 7.92
N ALA A 54 8.47 -13.22 7.48
CA ALA A 54 9.18 -14.14 8.36
C ALA A 54 9.84 -13.41 9.55
N ALA A 55 10.14 -14.15 10.63
CA ALA A 55 10.82 -13.60 11.80
C ALA A 55 12.20 -13.00 11.46
N SER A 56 12.86 -13.44 10.39
CA SER A 56 14.11 -12.87 9.89
C SER A 56 13.99 -11.39 9.51
N THR A 57 12.80 -10.94 9.09
CA THR A 57 12.52 -9.52 8.78
C THR A 57 12.20 -8.68 10.02
N ALA A 58 12.22 -9.27 11.23
CA ALA A 58 11.96 -8.55 12.48
C ALA A 58 12.98 -7.44 12.76
N LYS A 59 14.15 -7.52 12.15
CA LYS A 59 15.23 -6.53 12.26
C LYS A 59 15.28 -5.54 11.09
N SER A 60 14.24 -5.49 10.27
CA SER A 60 14.12 -4.55 9.14
C SER A 60 12.96 -3.62 9.37
N ASP A 61 13.14 -2.39 8.94
CA ASP A 61 12.05 -1.41 8.88
C ASP A 61 11.08 -1.84 7.77
N LEU A 62 9.78 -1.77 8.03
CA LEU A 62 8.80 -2.43 7.17
C LEU A 62 7.57 -1.56 6.94
N VAL A 63 7.08 -1.55 5.71
CA VAL A 63 5.71 -1.17 5.36
C VAL A 63 4.92 -2.44 5.15
N LEU A 64 3.92 -2.69 5.99
CA LEU A 64 2.99 -3.80 5.86
C LEU A 64 1.65 -3.30 5.34
N ASP A 65 1.29 -3.69 4.13
CA ASP A 65 0.06 -3.24 3.49
C ASP A 65 -1.08 -4.23 3.75
N LEU A 66 -2.01 -3.83 4.64
CA LEU A 66 -3.21 -4.58 5.00
C LEU A 66 -4.48 -4.05 4.32
N ARG A 67 -4.34 -3.12 3.38
CA ARG A 67 -5.48 -2.59 2.65
C ARG A 67 -6.16 -3.73 1.88
N TYR A 68 -7.48 -3.80 2.00
CA TYR A 68 -8.31 -4.84 1.37
C TYR A 68 -8.02 -6.28 1.84
N THR A 69 -7.26 -6.46 2.93
CA THR A 69 -6.98 -7.76 3.52
C THR A 69 -8.12 -8.15 4.46
N LEU A 70 -8.75 -9.28 4.18
CA LEU A 70 -9.73 -9.91 5.06
C LEU A 70 -9.10 -11.12 5.74
N THR A 71 -9.52 -11.41 6.96
CA THR A 71 -9.05 -12.60 7.69
C THR A 71 -10.10 -13.11 8.66
N ASP A 72 -9.96 -14.36 9.05
CA ASP A 72 -10.67 -14.99 10.16
C ASP A 72 -9.94 -14.75 11.50
N ASP A 73 -10.50 -15.31 12.56
CA ASP A 73 -9.94 -15.19 13.91
C ASP A 73 -8.54 -15.81 14.01
N THR A 74 -8.28 -16.88 13.25
CA THR A 74 -6.97 -17.56 13.23
C THR A 74 -5.89 -16.66 12.64
N GLY A 75 -6.17 -16.02 11.50
CA GLY A 75 -5.26 -15.08 10.90
C GLY A 75 -5.07 -13.81 11.73
N ALA A 76 -6.14 -13.32 12.39
CA ALA A 76 -6.04 -12.20 13.31
C ALA A 76 -5.19 -12.53 14.54
N ALA A 77 -5.32 -13.71 15.12
CA ALA A 77 -4.48 -14.17 16.23
C ALA A 77 -3.01 -14.30 15.82
N ALA A 78 -2.74 -14.84 14.63
CA ALA A 78 -1.38 -14.93 14.09
C ALA A 78 -0.77 -13.53 13.87
N PHE A 79 -1.56 -12.60 13.37
CA PHE A 79 -1.14 -11.20 13.20
C PHE A 79 -0.86 -10.52 14.54
N SER A 80 -1.71 -10.70 15.56
CA SER A 80 -1.48 -10.18 16.91
C SER A 80 -0.21 -10.73 17.52
N ALA A 81 0.05 -12.03 17.38
CA ALA A 81 1.29 -12.67 17.83
C ALA A 81 2.50 -12.06 17.10
N TRP A 82 2.40 -11.85 15.79
CA TRP A 82 3.44 -11.23 14.97
C TRP A 82 3.74 -9.79 15.42
N LEU A 83 2.72 -8.99 15.76
CA LEU A 83 2.88 -7.64 16.31
C LEU A 83 3.67 -7.64 17.63
N GLY A 84 3.47 -8.65 18.47
CA GLY A 84 4.15 -8.80 19.76
C GLY A 84 5.67 -8.94 19.66
N PHE A 85 6.20 -9.32 18.49
CA PHE A 85 7.64 -9.41 18.25
C PHE A 85 8.28 -8.11 17.74
N ARG A 86 7.51 -7.06 17.53
CA ARG A 86 8.01 -5.79 16.99
C ARG A 86 8.63 -4.93 18.06
N THR A 87 9.66 -4.18 17.66
CA THR A 87 10.42 -3.30 18.54
C THR A 87 10.41 -1.87 18.04
N THR A 88 10.68 -0.92 18.91
CA THR A 88 10.76 0.49 18.53
C THR A 88 11.99 0.84 17.68
N THR A 89 13.00 -0.03 17.64
CA THR A 89 14.22 0.17 16.84
C THR A 89 14.01 -0.10 15.35
N HIS A 90 13.04 -0.94 15.01
CA HIS A 90 12.70 -1.28 13.64
C HIS A 90 11.21 -1.05 13.42
N PRO A 91 10.80 0.17 13.04
CA PRO A 91 9.41 0.54 12.93
C PRO A 91 8.70 -0.24 11.82
N VAL A 92 7.42 -0.52 12.07
CA VAL A 92 6.52 -1.09 11.10
C VAL A 92 5.41 -0.09 10.82
N PHE A 93 5.31 0.33 9.57
CA PHE A 93 4.25 1.18 9.07
C PHE A 93 3.15 0.31 8.49
N ILE A 94 1.96 0.32 9.08
CA ILE A 94 0.84 -0.51 8.64
C ILE A 94 -0.16 0.34 7.88
N LEU A 95 -0.38 0.01 6.61
CA LEU A 95 -1.36 0.68 5.78
C LEU A 95 -2.72 0.00 5.94
N VAL A 96 -3.73 0.79 6.30
CA VAL A 96 -5.11 0.32 6.50
C VAL A 96 -6.10 1.18 5.72
N ASN A 97 -7.26 0.60 5.40
CA ASN A 97 -8.37 1.33 4.80
C ASN A 97 -9.73 0.70 5.15
N ALA A 98 -10.80 1.19 4.55
CA ALA A 98 -12.15 0.66 4.78
C ALA A 98 -12.33 -0.80 4.33
N GLY A 99 -11.44 -1.33 3.51
CA GLY A 99 -11.44 -2.74 3.09
C GLY A 99 -10.62 -3.66 4.01
N THR A 100 -9.92 -3.10 5.01
CA THR A 100 -9.19 -3.90 6.01
C THR A 100 -10.18 -4.59 6.95
N GLY A 101 -9.99 -5.89 7.16
CA GLY A 101 -10.88 -6.72 7.99
C GLY A 101 -11.03 -6.22 9.42
N PRO A 102 -12.24 -6.27 10.02
CA PRO A 102 -12.49 -5.77 11.37
C PRO A 102 -11.61 -6.42 12.43
N ALA A 103 -11.35 -7.73 12.32
CA ALA A 103 -10.49 -8.47 13.25
C ALA A 103 -9.04 -7.94 13.25
N LEU A 104 -8.52 -7.50 12.09
CA LEU A 104 -7.20 -6.87 11.99
C LEU A 104 -7.17 -5.48 12.61
N LEU A 105 -8.22 -4.69 12.38
CA LEU A 105 -8.35 -3.36 12.98
C LEU A 105 -8.44 -3.45 14.50
N HIS A 106 -9.15 -4.46 15.02
CA HIS A 106 -9.22 -4.73 16.45
C HIS A 106 -7.85 -5.11 17.03
N ALA A 107 -7.15 -6.04 16.39
CA ALA A 107 -5.79 -6.44 16.78
C ALA A 107 -4.81 -5.23 16.78
N LEU A 108 -4.95 -4.30 15.83
CA LEU A 108 -4.18 -3.07 15.81
C LEU A 108 -4.54 -2.12 16.95
N ALA A 109 -5.82 -2.04 17.32
CA ALA A 109 -6.27 -1.20 18.43
C ALA A 109 -5.75 -1.71 19.78
N GLU A 110 -5.66 -3.03 19.95
CA GLU A 110 -5.22 -3.69 21.20
C GLU A 110 -3.71 -3.88 21.30
N ARG A 111 -2.93 -3.46 20.28
CA ARG A 111 -1.48 -3.63 20.31
C ARG A 111 -0.85 -2.94 21.52
N PRO A 112 0.19 -3.54 22.16
CA PRO A 112 0.88 -2.92 23.27
C PRO A 112 1.58 -1.63 22.86
N ALA A 113 1.66 -0.65 23.77
CA ALA A 113 2.42 0.58 23.56
C ALA A 113 3.61 0.63 24.53
N PRO A 114 4.81 1.06 24.10
CA PRO A 114 5.24 1.36 22.73
C PRO A 114 5.58 0.11 21.91
N SER A 115 5.01 -0.03 20.72
CA SER A 115 5.19 -1.24 19.89
C SER A 115 6.12 -1.09 18.69
N GLY A 116 6.56 0.13 18.39
CA GLY A 116 7.25 0.41 17.13
C GLY A 116 6.35 0.28 15.88
N VAL A 117 5.04 0.13 16.08
CA VAL A 117 4.04 -0.01 15.03
C VAL A 117 3.28 1.29 14.85
N VAL A 118 3.21 1.78 13.63
CA VAL A 118 2.50 3.02 13.25
C VAL A 118 1.46 2.68 12.18
N ALA A 119 0.18 2.84 12.51
CA ALA A 119 -0.90 2.63 11.55
C ALA A 119 -1.20 3.92 10.77
N LEU A 120 -1.32 3.81 9.43
CA LEU A 120 -1.60 4.91 8.52
C LEU A 120 -2.83 4.58 7.66
N GLY A 121 -3.71 5.55 7.47
CA GLY A 121 -4.88 5.37 6.62
C GLY A 121 -5.97 6.40 6.89
N PRO A 122 -7.11 6.30 6.23
CA PRO A 122 -8.26 7.15 6.53
C PRO A 122 -8.82 6.82 7.92
N PRO A 123 -9.43 7.79 8.63
CA PRO A 123 -10.21 7.51 9.81
C PRO A 123 -11.35 6.54 9.49
N LEU A 124 -11.49 5.49 10.31
CA LEU A 124 -12.52 4.46 10.15
C LEU A 124 -13.48 4.48 11.35
N PRO A 125 -14.75 4.07 11.20
CA PRO A 125 -15.71 4.10 12.30
C PRO A 125 -15.28 3.31 13.54
N ALA A 126 -14.58 2.19 13.34
CA ALA A 126 -14.13 1.30 14.41
C ALA A 126 -12.63 1.43 14.75
N PHE A 127 -11.88 2.28 14.03
CA PHE A 127 -10.43 2.38 14.21
C PHE A 127 -9.90 3.75 13.78
N MET A 128 -9.17 4.41 14.67
CA MET A 128 -8.44 5.63 14.36
C MET A 128 -6.97 5.30 14.14
N PRO A 129 -6.44 5.45 12.91
CA PRO A 129 -5.01 5.27 12.65
C PRO A 129 -4.16 6.29 13.42
N ASP A 130 -2.90 5.93 13.74
CA ASP A 130 -1.96 6.86 14.40
C ASP A 130 -1.66 8.08 13.52
N VAL A 131 -1.66 7.86 12.22
CA VAL A 131 -1.50 8.92 11.21
C VAL A 131 -2.74 8.92 10.30
N PRO A 132 -3.75 9.74 10.63
CA PRO A 132 -4.94 9.84 9.81
C PRO A 132 -4.65 10.57 8.50
N LEU A 133 -5.08 9.99 7.39
CA LEU A 133 -4.83 10.49 6.04
C LEU A 133 -6.17 10.84 5.35
N LYS A 134 -6.20 11.99 4.70
CA LYS A 134 -7.32 12.38 3.84
C LYS A 134 -7.07 11.86 2.43
N ILE A 135 -7.57 10.67 2.13
CA ILE A 135 -7.39 10.01 0.85
C ILE A 135 -8.76 9.69 0.27
N SER A 136 -8.95 9.97 -1.01
CA SER A 136 -10.14 9.51 -1.74
C SER A 136 -10.07 8.00 -1.94
N ALA A 137 -11.12 7.26 -1.60
CA ALA A 137 -11.19 5.82 -1.78
C ALA A 137 -10.94 5.38 -3.23
N THR A 138 -11.39 6.19 -4.20
CA THR A 138 -11.18 5.92 -5.64
C THR A 138 -9.71 6.05 -6.03
N THR A 139 -9.03 7.10 -5.55
CA THR A 139 -7.61 7.32 -5.85
C THR A 139 -6.75 6.25 -5.18
N GLU A 140 -7.06 5.93 -3.92
CA GLU A 140 -6.39 4.86 -3.19
C GLU A 140 -6.53 3.51 -3.90
N ARG A 141 -7.74 3.14 -4.31
CA ARG A 141 -7.99 1.89 -5.02
C ARG A 141 -7.21 1.81 -6.33
N ARG A 142 -7.20 2.89 -7.12
CA ARG A 142 -6.43 2.94 -8.36
C ARG A 142 -4.93 2.77 -8.13
N ALA A 143 -4.38 3.42 -7.10
CA ALA A 143 -2.97 3.28 -6.76
C ALA A 143 -2.63 1.87 -6.25
N TYR A 144 -3.52 1.29 -5.44
CA TYR A 144 -3.38 -0.09 -4.96
C TYR A 144 -3.39 -1.09 -6.11
N ASP A 145 -4.36 -1.00 -7.02
CA ASP A 145 -4.50 -1.89 -8.17
C ASP A 145 -3.38 -1.69 -9.20
N ALA A 146 -2.82 -0.49 -9.33
CA ALA A 146 -1.71 -0.21 -10.25
C ALA A 146 -0.49 -1.09 -9.97
N PHE A 147 -0.18 -1.35 -8.71
CA PHE A 147 0.91 -2.27 -8.35
C PHE A 147 0.63 -3.71 -8.81
N ASP A 148 -0.61 -4.19 -8.66
CA ASP A 148 -1.02 -5.52 -9.13
C ASP A 148 -0.95 -5.65 -10.66
N HIS A 149 -1.07 -4.53 -11.37
CA HIS A 149 -0.91 -4.46 -12.83
C HIS A 149 0.55 -4.23 -13.27
N GLY A 150 1.52 -4.35 -12.35
CA GLY A 150 2.94 -4.29 -12.66
C GLY A 150 3.54 -2.88 -12.65
N THR A 151 2.82 -1.87 -12.15
CA THR A 151 3.40 -0.54 -11.93
C THR A 151 4.47 -0.63 -10.83
N ALA A 152 5.67 -0.14 -11.11
CA ALA A 152 6.76 -0.13 -10.12
C ALA A 152 6.39 0.74 -8.91
N LEU A 153 6.70 0.30 -7.68
CA LEU A 153 6.41 1.03 -6.45
C LEU A 153 7.04 2.42 -6.44
N ASP A 154 8.26 2.55 -6.97
CA ASP A 154 8.96 3.84 -7.05
C ASP A 154 8.19 4.88 -7.87
N SER A 155 7.44 4.45 -8.89
CA SER A 155 6.62 5.35 -9.70
C SER A 155 5.34 5.82 -9.00
N LEU A 156 4.92 5.12 -7.94
CA LEU A 156 3.78 5.47 -7.08
C LEU A 156 4.20 6.37 -5.90
N ILE A 157 5.51 6.63 -5.74
CA ILE A 157 6.08 7.45 -4.69
C ILE A 157 6.76 8.67 -5.35
N VAL A 158 6.38 9.86 -4.95
CA VAL A 158 7.05 11.09 -5.45
C VAL A 158 8.27 11.39 -4.59
N GLU A 159 9.43 11.44 -5.22
CA GLU A 159 10.69 11.72 -4.52
C GLU A 159 10.80 13.18 -4.06
N LYS A 160 10.25 14.11 -4.85
CA LYS A 160 10.19 15.53 -4.54
C LYS A 160 8.75 16.01 -4.65
N ILE A 161 8.22 16.57 -3.59
CA ILE A 161 7.02 17.39 -3.67
C ILE A 161 7.49 18.70 -4.29
N ASP A 162 7.22 18.92 -5.57
CA ASP A 162 7.32 20.24 -6.17
C ASP A 162 6.29 21.12 -5.47
N LYS A 163 6.75 21.82 -4.43
CA LYS A 163 5.93 22.86 -3.82
C LYS A 163 5.79 23.94 -4.87
N PRO A 164 4.57 24.31 -5.27
CA PRO A 164 4.41 25.49 -6.13
C PRO A 164 5.15 26.63 -5.43
N ARG A 165 6.18 27.14 -6.08
CA ARG A 165 6.85 28.35 -5.63
C ARG A 165 5.84 29.49 -5.81
N TYR A 166 5.22 29.89 -4.73
CA TYR A 166 4.54 31.18 -4.67
C TYR A 166 5.65 32.23 -4.59
N ASP A 167 6.29 32.51 -5.72
CA ASP A 167 7.15 33.67 -5.84
C ASP A 167 6.26 34.90 -5.70
N GLU A 168 6.63 35.83 -4.81
CA GLU A 168 5.94 37.12 -4.67
C GLU A 168 5.76 37.81 -6.04
N ALA A 169 6.68 37.56 -6.98
CA ALA A 169 6.61 38.03 -8.36
C ALA A 169 5.43 37.43 -9.15
N SER A 170 4.98 36.21 -8.87
CA SER A 170 3.80 35.63 -9.52
C SER A 170 2.51 36.18 -8.92
N MET A 171 2.46 36.41 -7.59
CA MET A 171 1.32 37.06 -6.94
C MET A 171 1.12 38.51 -7.38
N VAL A 172 2.22 39.27 -7.61
CA VAL A 172 2.15 40.64 -8.13
C VAL A 172 1.66 40.65 -9.58
N LYS A 173 2.02 39.63 -10.37
CA LYS A 173 1.59 39.52 -11.77
C LYS A 173 0.10 39.23 -11.92
N ASP A 174 -0.44 38.38 -11.03
CA ASP A 174 -1.88 38.09 -11.00
C ASP A 174 -2.70 39.29 -10.51
N HIS A 175 -2.18 40.10 -9.60
CA HIS A 175 -2.85 41.33 -9.15
C HIS A 175 -2.76 42.51 -10.16
N VAL A 176 -1.74 42.56 -10.99
CA VAL A 176 -1.59 43.62 -12.01
C VAL A 176 -2.49 43.35 -13.20
N SER A 177 -2.77 42.08 -13.54
CA SER A 177 -3.69 41.73 -14.63
C SER A 177 -5.17 41.97 -14.33
N ASP A 178 -5.56 42.09 -13.04
CA ASP A 178 -6.97 42.33 -12.64
C ASP A 178 -7.30 43.83 -12.48
N SER A 179 -6.34 44.73 -12.59
CA SER A 179 -6.57 46.16 -12.29
C SER A 179 -6.41 47.14 -13.49
N GLU A 180 -6.21 46.63 -14.70
CA GLU A 180 -6.19 47.52 -15.89
C GLU A 180 -7.33 47.19 -16.86
N ALA A 181 -8.48 47.81 -16.61
CA ALA A 181 -9.37 48.26 -17.67
C ALA A 181 -9.37 49.79 -17.68
N PRO A 182 -8.70 50.41 -18.64
CA PRO A 182 -9.20 51.67 -19.21
C PRO A 182 -9.57 51.45 -20.68
N ASP A 183 -10.78 51.94 -21.01
CA ASP A 183 -11.18 52.28 -22.34
C ASP A 183 -10.08 53.12 -23.02
N ASP A 184 -9.55 52.63 -24.17
CA ASP A 184 -9.27 53.47 -25.31
C ASP A 184 -8.92 52.63 -26.55
N GLU A 185 -9.64 52.90 -27.61
CA GLU A 185 -9.43 52.40 -28.96
C GLU A 185 -8.06 52.86 -29.50
N ALA A 186 -7.33 51.98 -30.13
CA ALA A 186 -6.74 52.06 -31.46
C ALA A 186 -5.49 51.21 -31.63
N ASP A 187 -5.54 50.53 -32.72
CA ASP A 187 -4.47 50.22 -33.66
C ASP A 187 -3.76 48.85 -33.58
N ALA A 188 -3.94 48.20 -34.71
CA ALA A 188 -3.47 46.90 -35.08
C ALA A 188 -1.96 46.75 -35.09
N ALA A 189 -1.41 45.77 -34.39
CA ALA A 189 -0.23 45.05 -34.82
C ALA A 189 -0.27 43.60 -34.23
N ALA A 190 -0.52 42.65 -35.10
CA ALA A 190 -0.48 41.24 -34.84
C ALA A 190 0.87 40.80 -34.26
N LYS A 191 0.95 40.41 -33.00
CA LYS A 191 2.01 39.55 -32.47
C LYS A 191 1.52 38.09 -32.56
N PRO A 192 2.30 37.19 -33.18
CA PRO A 192 1.97 35.79 -33.16
C PRO A 192 2.26 35.23 -31.76
N ASP A 193 1.24 35.10 -30.96
CA ASP A 193 1.26 34.40 -29.67
C ASP A 193 1.25 32.91 -29.97
N SER A 194 2.43 32.35 -30.22
CA SER A 194 2.67 30.92 -30.32
C SER A 194 3.21 30.39 -29.00
N ALA A 195 2.52 30.64 -27.92
CA ALA A 195 2.60 29.78 -26.74
C ALA A 195 1.85 28.52 -27.10
N LYS A 196 2.55 27.55 -27.74
CA LYS A 196 2.08 26.17 -27.90
C LYS A 196 1.63 25.68 -26.53
N ASP A 197 0.32 25.55 -26.37
CA ASP A 197 -0.31 24.74 -25.31
C ASP A 197 0.28 23.32 -25.39
N LYS A 198 1.39 23.14 -24.71
CA LYS A 198 1.93 21.80 -24.49
C LYS A 198 0.94 21.14 -23.51
N PRO A 199 0.20 20.11 -23.94
CA PRO A 199 -0.76 19.47 -23.04
C PRO A 199 -0.03 19.13 -21.74
N ALA A 200 -0.59 19.58 -20.63
CA ALA A 200 -0.05 19.27 -19.31
C ALA A 200 0.12 17.73 -19.20
N PRO A 201 1.26 17.24 -18.74
CA PRO A 201 1.45 15.81 -18.57
C PRO A 201 0.32 15.26 -17.70
N PRO A 202 -0.20 14.07 -18.01
CA PRO A 202 -1.28 13.47 -17.21
C PRO A 202 -0.86 13.41 -15.74
N PRO A 203 -1.78 13.69 -14.80
CA PRO A 203 -1.45 13.70 -13.38
C PRO A 203 -0.87 12.34 -12.98
N GLN A 204 0.32 12.38 -12.38
CA GLN A 204 0.99 11.17 -11.91
C GLN A 204 0.13 10.47 -10.85
N LEU A 205 -0.06 9.16 -10.99
CA LEU A 205 -0.76 8.36 -9.99
C LEU A 205 0.16 8.14 -8.79
N ILE A 206 -0.26 8.60 -7.62
CA ILE A 206 0.53 8.53 -6.38
C ILE A 206 -0.23 7.72 -5.35
N ASP A 207 0.44 6.79 -4.70
CA ASP A 207 -0.05 6.10 -3.51
C ASP A 207 0.26 6.94 -2.26
N LEU A 208 -0.69 7.76 -1.84
CA LEU A 208 -0.50 8.70 -0.72
C LEU A 208 -0.21 8.01 0.61
N ALA A 209 -0.79 6.82 0.86
CA ALA A 209 -0.54 6.08 2.09
C ALA A 209 0.90 5.54 2.12
N LEU A 210 1.33 4.91 1.03
CA LEU A 210 2.69 4.41 0.87
C LEU A 210 3.70 5.56 0.90
N GLN A 211 3.45 6.63 0.17
CA GLN A 211 4.30 7.82 0.18
C GLN A 211 4.48 8.39 1.60
N ARG A 212 3.39 8.43 2.38
CA ARG A 212 3.46 8.94 3.77
C ARG A 212 4.29 8.04 4.67
N ALA A 213 4.19 6.71 4.51
CA ALA A 213 5.03 5.76 5.24
C ALA A 213 6.52 5.97 4.94
N VAL A 214 6.88 6.11 3.65
CA VAL A 214 8.26 6.39 3.22
C VAL A 214 8.76 7.72 3.77
N GLN A 215 7.94 8.78 3.75
CA GLN A 215 8.30 10.08 4.32
C GLN A 215 8.56 10.01 5.83
N LEU A 216 7.71 9.28 6.58
CA LEU A 216 7.90 9.09 8.02
C LEU A 216 9.18 8.31 8.32
N HIS A 217 9.46 7.24 7.58
CA HIS A 217 10.72 6.49 7.71
C HIS A 217 11.93 7.39 7.48
N ARG A 218 11.96 8.16 6.38
CA ARG A 218 13.04 9.10 6.07
C ARG A 218 13.20 10.18 7.17
N ALA A 219 12.09 10.64 7.75
CA ALA A 219 12.13 11.59 8.88
C ALA A 219 12.72 10.96 10.14
N LEU A 220 12.38 9.71 10.47
CA LEU A 220 12.95 8.99 11.61
C LEU A 220 14.46 8.76 11.44
N LEU A 221 14.91 8.42 10.24
CA LEU A 221 16.36 8.32 9.91
C LEU A 221 17.06 9.67 10.07
N ALA A 222 16.48 10.76 9.56
CA ALA A 222 17.06 12.09 9.67
C ALA A 222 17.15 12.58 11.11
N LEU A 223 16.20 12.20 11.96
CA LEU A 223 16.18 12.52 13.39
C LEU A 223 17.00 11.54 14.24
N HIS A 224 17.69 10.58 13.63
CA HIS A 224 18.46 9.52 14.32
C HIS A 224 17.63 8.73 15.34
N LYS A 225 16.33 8.56 15.09
CA LYS A 225 15.43 7.78 15.94
C LYS A 225 15.47 6.27 15.63
N ILE A 226 15.95 5.92 14.45
CA ILE A 226 16.18 4.55 14.00
C ILE A 226 17.60 4.43 13.42
N PRO A 227 18.22 3.23 13.47
CA PRO A 227 19.53 3.02 12.90
C PRO A 227 19.48 3.14 11.36
N ARG A 228 20.58 3.54 10.76
CA ARG A 228 20.77 3.45 9.32
C ARG A 228 21.15 2.01 8.96
N ALA A 229 20.50 1.45 7.95
CA ALA A 229 20.82 0.12 7.42
C ALA A 229 22.21 0.10 6.76
#